data_3ebca94aab7d41320c253961e4b0e601
#
_entry.id   3ebca94aab7d41320c253961e4b0e601
#
_cell.length_a   1.000
_cell.length_b   1.000
_cell.length_c   1.000
_cell.angle_alpha   90.00
_cell.angle_beta   90.00
_cell.angle_gamma   90.00
#
_symmetry.space_group_name_H-M   'P 1'
#
loop_
_entity.id
_entity.type
_entity.pdbx_description
1 polymer ?
#
loop_
_entity_poly.entity_id
_entity_poly.type
_entity_poly.pdbx_seq_one_letter_code
_entity_poly.pdbx_strand_id
1 'polypeptide(L)'
;MKTIWKFSTLIEGFKEKFTLQMPKGAEILTIQTDEKNNHPTIWALVNPQAEMEDRVFELYGTGHTIHEDMGIERKYIGTYQYQRGEFVGHIFERLN
;
A
#
# COMPACT_ATOMS: atom_id res chain seq x y z
N MET A 1 -5.71 21.24 -8.36
CA MET A 1 -4.26 21.15 -8.10
C MET A 1 -3.94 19.82 -7.43
N LYS A 2 -2.90 19.15 -7.87
CA LYS A 2 -2.50 17.87 -7.27
C LYS A 2 -1.08 17.97 -6.72
N THR A 3 -0.81 17.14 -5.72
CA THR A 3 0.53 17.03 -5.15
C THR A 3 0.80 15.58 -4.79
N ILE A 4 2.02 15.30 -4.34
CA ILE A 4 2.40 13.94 -3.96
C ILE A 4 2.50 13.87 -2.44
N TRP A 5 1.75 12.92 -1.86
CA TRP A 5 1.80 12.63 -0.43
C TRP A 5 2.36 11.24 -0.21
N LYS A 6 2.94 11.03 0.95
CA LYS A 6 3.41 9.71 1.38
C LYS A 6 2.56 9.20 2.53
N PHE A 7 2.35 7.88 2.54
CA PHE A 7 1.54 7.19 3.54
C PHE A 7 2.34 6.02 4.08
N SER A 8 2.55 6.00 5.39
CA SER A 8 3.21 4.86 6.02
C SER A 8 2.28 3.67 6.05
N THR A 9 2.78 2.50 5.68
CA THR A 9 2.01 1.27 5.73
C THR A 9 2.19 0.52 7.05
N LEU A 10 3.15 0.94 7.87
CA LEU A 10 3.48 0.26 9.11
C LEU A 10 2.72 0.89 10.26
N ILE A 11 1.44 0.54 10.38
CA ILE A 11 0.59 1.16 11.40
C ILE A 11 0.71 0.43 12.73
N GLU A 12 0.77 -0.89 12.76
CA GLU A 12 0.92 -1.69 13.98
C GLU A 12 1.61 -3.01 13.65
N GLY A 13 2.80 -2.93 13.05
CA GLY A 13 3.51 -4.11 12.58
C GLY A 13 2.99 -4.55 11.22
N PHE A 14 3.38 -5.76 10.81
CA PHE A 14 3.00 -6.28 9.50
C PHE A 14 1.64 -6.93 9.57
N LYS A 15 0.62 -6.23 9.12
CA LYS A 15 -0.71 -6.80 8.99
C LYS A 15 -0.91 -7.25 7.54
N GLU A 16 -1.53 -8.42 7.38
CA GLU A 16 -1.83 -8.94 6.05
C GLU A 16 -2.85 -8.08 5.30
N LYS A 17 -3.63 -7.31 6.02
CA LYS A 17 -4.63 -6.41 5.45
C LYS A 17 -4.65 -5.12 6.25
N PHE A 18 -4.62 -3.99 5.58
CA PHE A 18 -4.64 -2.70 6.25
C PHE A 18 -5.41 -1.68 5.41
N THR A 19 -5.90 -0.65 6.10
CA THR A 19 -6.66 0.43 5.48
C THR A 19 -5.92 1.74 5.66
N LEU A 20 -5.81 2.51 4.57
CA LEU A 20 -5.27 3.86 4.61
C LEU A 20 -6.34 4.84 4.14
N GLN A 21 -6.41 5.99 4.80
CA GLN A 21 -7.27 7.06 4.34
C GLN A 21 -6.49 7.95 3.38
N MET A 22 -7.04 8.17 2.21
CA MET A 22 -6.44 9.00 1.17
C MET A 22 -7.49 9.92 0.58
N PRO A 23 -7.08 11.09 0.05
CA PRO A 23 -8.01 11.91 -0.71
C PRO A 23 -8.64 11.10 -1.83
N LYS A 24 -9.94 11.26 -2.03
CA LYS A 24 -10.69 10.53 -3.04
C LYS A 24 -10.04 10.68 -4.42
N GLY A 25 -9.90 9.56 -5.11
CA GLY A 25 -9.28 9.52 -6.43
C GLY A 25 -7.75 9.54 -6.43
N ALA A 26 -7.12 9.34 -5.28
CA ALA A 26 -5.66 9.29 -5.22
C ALA A 26 -5.10 8.22 -6.16
N GLU A 27 -4.05 8.59 -6.90
CA GLU A 27 -3.36 7.67 -7.79
C GLU A 27 -2.09 7.17 -7.10
N ILE A 28 -2.03 5.87 -6.86
CA ILE A 28 -0.86 5.25 -6.25
C ILE A 28 0.29 5.27 -7.27
N LEU A 29 1.42 5.83 -6.89
CA LEU A 29 2.57 5.94 -7.77
C LEU A 29 3.56 4.80 -7.56
N THR A 30 3.90 4.53 -6.29
CA THR A 30 4.87 3.49 -5.98
C THR A 30 4.82 3.15 -4.51
N ILE A 31 5.41 2.02 -4.15
CA ILE A 31 5.74 1.68 -2.77
C ILE A 31 7.24 1.43 -2.67
N GLN A 32 7.86 1.99 -1.66
CA GLN A 32 9.30 1.82 -1.41
C GLN A 32 9.55 1.88 0.08
N THR A 33 10.65 1.29 0.51
CA THR A 33 11.10 1.43 1.88
C THR A 33 11.68 2.83 2.05
N ASP A 34 11.15 3.57 3.04
CA ASP A 34 11.68 4.89 3.37
C ASP A 34 12.99 4.69 4.11
N GLU A 35 14.10 5.17 3.53
CA GLU A 35 15.42 4.99 4.12
C GLU A 35 15.56 5.64 5.48
N LYS A 36 14.80 6.69 5.73
CA LYS A 36 14.93 7.47 6.96
C LYS A 36 14.40 6.71 8.17
N ASN A 37 13.28 6.01 8.03
CA ASN A 37 12.67 5.27 9.14
C ASN A 37 12.58 3.77 8.88
N ASN A 38 13.04 3.32 7.71
CA ASN A 38 13.03 1.92 7.31
C ASN A 38 11.61 1.32 7.24
N HIS A 39 10.61 2.15 6.97
CA HIS A 39 9.23 1.72 6.86
C HIS A 39 8.77 1.68 5.41
N PRO A 40 8.00 0.66 5.02
CA PRO A 40 7.36 0.66 3.70
C PRO A 40 6.42 1.85 3.59
N THR A 41 6.52 2.58 2.49
CA THR A 41 5.78 3.84 2.30
C THR A 41 5.17 3.85 0.91
N ILE A 42 3.89 4.19 0.84
CA ILE A 42 3.16 4.40 -0.41
C ILE A 42 3.21 5.88 -0.75
N TRP A 43 3.56 6.18 -1.99
CA TRP A 43 3.57 7.54 -2.53
C TRP A 43 2.41 7.64 -3.50
N ALA A 44 1.59 8.69 -3.37
CA ALA A 44 0.39 8.84 -4.19
C ALA A 44 0.23 10.28 -4.66
N LEU A 45 -0.29 10.43 -5.87
CA LEU A 45 -0.69 11.71 -6.42
C LEU A 45 -2.10 12.00 -5.96
N VAL A 46 -2.29 13.10 -5.22
CA VAL A 46 -3.54 13.38 -4.55
C VAL A 46 -4.04 14.80 -4.85
N ASN A 47 -5.36 14.98 -4.75
CA ASN A 47 -5.97 16.28 -4.65
C ASN A 47 -6.19 16.57 -3.16
N PRO A 48 -5.40 17.49 -2.55
CA PRO A 48 -5.49 17.73 -1.10
C PRO A 48 -6.84 18.25 -0.64
N GLN A 49 -7.65 18.77 -1.55
CA GLN A 49 -8.96 19.33 -1.22
C GLN A 49 -10.08 18.30 -1.34
N ALA A 50 -9.81 17.12 -1.87
CA ALA A 50 -10.83 16.09 -2.00
C ALA A 50 -11.14 15.46 -0.63
N GLU A 51 -12.36 14.94 -0.51
CA GLU A 51 -12.74 14.20 0.69
C GLU A 51 -11.87 12.95 0.84
N MET A 52 -11.66 12.56 2.08
CA MET A 52 -10.91 11.33 2.35
C MET A 52 -11.77 10.10 2.12
N GLU A 53 -11.16 9.03 1.63
CA GLU A 53 -11.81 7.74 1.48
C GLU A 53 -10.90 6.65 2.02
N ASP A 54 -11.50 5.55 2.45
CA ASP A 54 -10.75 4.38 2.89
C ASP A 54 -10.28 3.59 1.67
N ARG A 55 -9.00 3.25 1.65
CA ARG A 55 -8.39 2.39 0.63
C ARG A 55 -7.83 1.17 1.33
N VAL A 56 -8.17 0.00 0.85
CA VAL A 56 -7.83 -1.27 1.51
C VAL A 56 -6.72 -1.96 0.73
N PHE A 57 -5.69 -2.38 1.45
CA PHE A 57 -4.51 -3.02 0.89
C PHE A 57 -4.27 -4.37 1.53
N GLU A 58 -3.64 -5.27 0.78
CA GLU A 58 -3.26 -6.59 1.26
C GLU A 58 -1.76 -6.77 1.08
N LEU A 59 -1.13 -7.38 2.08
CA LEU A 59 0.30 -7.64 2.10
C LEU A 59 0.53 -9.14 2.02
N TYR A 60 1.36 -9.55 1.08
CA TYR A 60 1.78 -10.94 0.94
C TYR A 60 3.30 -11.02 0.93
N GLY A 61 3.86 -11.96 1.69
CA GLY A 61 5.27 -12.29 1.56
C GLY A 61 5.50 -13.22 0.37
N THR A 62 6.73 -13.27 -0.13
CA THR A 62 7.06 -14.18 -1.22
C THR A 62 6.80 -15.62 -0.80
N GLY A 63 6.06 -16.35 -1.62
CA GLY A 63 5.69 -17.73 -1.34
C GLY A 63 4.40 -17.90 -0.55
N HIS A 64 3.82 -16.82 -0.04
CA HIS A 64 2.54 -16.89 0.64
C HIS A 64 1.40 -17.14 -0.36
N THR A 65 0.39 -17.87 0.08
CA THR A 65 -0.76 -18.16 -0.77
C THR A 65 -1.66 -16.94 -0.89
N ILE A 66 -2.07 -16.64 -2.13
CA ILE A 66 -3.09 -15.62 -2.39
C ILE A 66 -4.34 -16.36 -2.82
N HIS A 67 -5.40 -16.24 -2.00
CA HIS A 67 -6.65 -16.92 -2.31
C HIS A 67 -7.41 -16.16 -3.39
N GLU A 68 -7.77 -16.87 -4.44
CA GLU A 68 -8.59 -16.32 -5.52
C GLU A 68 -10.05 -16.55 -5.21
N ASP A 69 -10.59 -15.75 -4.30
CA ASP A 69 -12.00 -15.81 -3.98
C ASP A 69 -12.82 -15.16 -5.08
N MET A 70 -13.95 -15.77 -5.39
CA MET A 70 -14.83 -15.27 -6.43
C MET A 70 -15.30 -13.86 -6.11
N GLY A 71 -15.13 -12.95 -7.08
CA GLY A 71 -15.56 -11.57 -6.94
C GLY A 71 -14.56 -10.62 -6.31
N ILE A 72 -13.41 -11.10 -5.84
CA ILE A 72 -12.37 -10.23 -5.31
C ILE A 72 -11.50 -9.71 -6.44
N GLU A 73 -11.39 -8.39 -6.53
CA GLU A 73 -10.52 -7.74 -7.49
C GLU A 73 -9.36 -7.07 -6.76
N ARG A 74 -8.16 -7.32 -7.25
CA ARG A 74 -6.93 -6.77 -6.68
C ARG A 74 -6.11 -6.11 -7.77
N LYS A 75 -5.44 -5.03 -7.40
CA LYS A 75 -4.49 -4.35 -8.27
C LYS A 75 -3.12 -4.42 -7.62
N TYR A 76 -2.15 -4.95 -8.35
CA TYR A 76 -0.77 -4.98 -7.87
C TYR A 76 -0.22 -3.55 -7.76
N ILE A 77 0.33 -3.21 -6.60
CA ILE A 77 0.93 -1.90 -6.36
C ILE A 77 2.44 -1.96 -6.48
N GLY A 78 3.07 -2.91 -5.81
CA GLY A 78 4.52 -3.00 -5.86
C GLY A 78 5.09 -3.97 -4.84
N THR A 79 6.39 -4.13 -4.91
CA THR A 79 7.17 -5.02 -4.05
C THR A 79 8.22 -4.18 -3.34
N TYR A 80 8.39 -4.41 -2.05
CA TYR A 80 9.41 -3.72 -1.28
C TYR A 80 10.22 -4.73 -0.48
N GLN A 81 11.43 -4.31 -0.10
CA GLN A 81 12.30 -5.09 0.78
C GLN A 81 12.40 -4.39 2.12
N TYR A 82 12.39 -5.17 3.18
CA TYR A 82 12.48 -4.71 4.54
C TYR A 82 13.69 -5.35 5.20
N GLN A 83 14.42 -4.57 5.99
CA GLN A 83 15.62 -5.05 6.68
C GLN A 83 16.61 -5.73 5.71
N ARG A 84 17.00 -5.00 4.68
CA ARG A 84 17.98 -5.46 3.68
C ARG A 84 17.59 -6.79 3.01
N GLY A 85 16.29 -6.96 2.76
CA GLY A 85 15.82 -8.14 2.05
C GLY A 85 15.51 -9.34 2.91
N GLU A 86 15.58 -9.22 4.23
CA GLU A 86 15.14 -10.30 5.12
C GLU A 86 13.65 -10.59 4.95
N PHE A 87 12.87 -9.56 4.61
CA PHE A 87 11.46 -9.72 4.28
C PHE A 87 11.19 -9.01 2.97
N VAL A 88 10.51 -9.71 2.07
CA VAL A 88 10.06 -9.13 0.80
C VAL A 88 8.54 -9.14 0.80
N GLY A 89 7.96 -7.95 0.76
CA GLY A 89 6.52 -7.77 0.80
C GLY A 89 5.96 -7.34 -0.55
N HIS A 90 4.81 -7.89 -0.88
CA HIS A 90 4.08 -7.57 -2.11
C HIS A 90 2.75 -6.97 -1.73
N ILE A 91 2.47 -5.76 -2.20
CA ILE A 91 1.26 -5.03 -1.84
C ILE A 91 0.29 -5.02 -3.02
N PHE A 92 -0.96 -5.35 -2.71
CA PHE A 92 -2.08 -5.25 -3.63
C PHE A 92 -3.12 -4.34 -3.02
N GLU A 93 -3.81 -3.60 -3.85
CA GLU A 93 -4.98 -2.85 -3.41
C GLU A 93 -6.24 -3.64 -3.73
N ARG A 94 -7.15 -3.77 -2.75
CA ARG A 94 -8.48 -4.33 -2.95
C ARG A 94 -9.34 -3.29 -3.63
N LEU A 95 -9.93 -3.64 -4.77
CA LEU A 95 -10.79 -2.74 -5.52
C LEU A 95 -12.27 -2.87 -5.17
N ASN A 96 -12.61 -3.89 -4.42
CA ASN A 96 -13.99 -4.09 -3.98
C ASN A 96 -14.10 -4.73 -2.58
#